data_68315bbd73d3c2732ebcb040cf41d544
#
_entry.id   68315bbd73d3c2732ebcb040cf41d544
#
_cell.length_a   1.000
_cell.length_b   1.000
_cell.length_c   1.000
_cell.angle_alpha   90.00
_cell.angle_beta   90.00
_cell.angle_gamma   90.00
#
_symmetry.space_group_name_H-M   'P 1'
#
loop_
_entity.id
_entity.type
_entity.pdbx_description
1 polymer ?
#
loop_
_entity_poly.entity_id
_entity_poly.type
_entity_poly.pdbx_seq_one_letter_code
_entity_poly.pdbx_strand_id
1 'polypeptide(L)'
;MEYTEKDLVKIAKRENNTKRNYLVVDPLQGKHIPVVPSKALDLFAALADTFREKYKDEKLLLVGFAETATAIGAQAAITVGADYIQTTREVIPGVNYL
;
A
#
# COMPACT_ATOMS: atom_id res chain seq x y z
N MET A 1 -2.48 10.04 15.15
CA MET A 1 -3.70 9.24 15.16
C MET A 1 -3.37 7.77 15.24
N GLU A 2 -3.97 7.07 16.15
CA GLU A 2 -3.78 5.62 16.24
C GLU A 2 -4.83 4.90 15.42
N TYR A 3 -4.42 3.87 14.74
CA TYR A 3 -5.29 3.03 13.93
C TYR A 3 -5.52 1.70 14.60
N THR A 4 -6.76 1.22 14.54
CA THR A 4 -7.13 -0.12 15.02
C THR A 4 -7.42 -1.03 13.84
N GLU A 5 -7.51 -2.33 14.10
CA GLU A 5 -7.89 -3.31 13.09
C GLU A 5 -9.20 -2.94 12.40
N LYS A 6 -10.17 -2.41 13.16
CA LYS A 6 -11.45 -1.98 12.60
C LYS A 6 -11.33 -0.85 11.59
N ASP A 7 -10.33 0.01 11.74
CA ASP A 7 -10.07 1.11 10.83
C ASP A 7 -9.42 0.64 9.52
N LEU A 8 -8.58 -0.39 9.60
CA LEU A 8 -7.69 -0.80 8.52
C LEU A 8 -8.18 -2.00 7.72
N VAL A 9 -9.15 -2.75 8.25
CA VAL A 9 -9.58 -4.00 7.60
C VAL A 9 -11.09 -3.99 7.39
N LYS A 10 -11.50 -4.18 6.14
CA LYS A 10 -12.88 -4.38 5.72
C LYS A 10 -12.94 -5.56 4.77
N ILE A 11 -14.09 -6.21 4.71
CA ILE A 11 -14.33 -7.29 3.76
C ILE A 11 -15.26 -6.76 2.68
N ALA A 12 -14.79 -6.82 1.43
CA ALA A 12 -15.57 -6.46 0.26
C ALA A 12 -15.99 -7.71 -0.50
N LYS A 13 -17.23 -7.72 -0.98
CA LYS A 13 -17.73 -8.81 -1.80
C LYS A 13 -17.20 -8.68 -3.22
N ARG A 14 -16.70 -9.77 -3.78
CA ARG A 14 -16.28 -9.83 -5.18
C ARG A 14 -17.37 -10.47 -6.01
N GLU A 15 -17.93 -9.70 -6.93
CA GLU A 15 -18.91 -10.21 -7.88
C GLU A 15 -18.19 -10.96 -9.01
N ASN A 16 -18.87 -11.96 -9.57
CA ASN A 16 -18.39 -12.72 -10.72
C ASN A 16 -17.04 -13.42 -10.55
N ASN A 17 -16.62 -13.66 -9.31
CA ASN A 17 -15.41 -14.41 -9.04
C ASN A 17 -15.73 -15.73 -8.37
N THR A 18 -15.45 -16.83 -9.07
CA THR A 18 -15.79 -18.18 -8.61
C THR A 18 -14.73 -18.79 -7.68
N LYS A 19 -13.50 -18.25 -7.70
CA LYS A 19 -12.40 -18.76 -6.87
C LYS A 19 -12.39 -18.11 -5.49
N ARG A 20 -12.68 -16.82 -5.44
CA ARG A 20 -12.70 -16.08 -4.20
C ARG A 20 -13.78 -15.00 -4.29
N ASN A 21 -14.80 -15.13 -3.46
CA ASN A 21 -15.96 -14.23 -3.51
C ASN A 21 -15.86 -13.04 -2.54
N TYR A 22 -14.75 -12.90 -1.84
CA TYR A 22 -14.52 -11.76 -0.96
C TYR A 22 -13.07 -11.29 -1.09
N LEU A 23 -12.85 -10.07 -0.64
CA LEU A 23 -11.55 -9.41 -0.64
C LEU A 23 -11.40 -8.62 0.66
N VAL A 24 -10.27 -8.76 1.31
CA VAL A 24 -9.91 -7.94 2.45
C VAL A 24 -9.32 -6.64 1.93
N VAL A 25 -9.88 -5.52 2.36
CA VAL A 25 -9.46 -4.20 1.88
C VAL A 25 -9.19 -3.26 3.05
N ASP A 26 -8.30 -2.30 2.82
CA ASP A 26 -8.08 -1.16 3.72
C ASP A 26 -8.95 0.00 3.20
N PRO A 27 -9.99 0.41 3.95
CA PRO A 27 -10.89 1.45 3.47
C PRO A 27 -10.24 2.83 3.39
N LEU A 28 -9.10 3.03 4.04
CA LEU A 28 -8.40 4.32 4.05
C LEU A 28 -7.33 4.44 2.97
N GLN A 29 -7.03 3.36 2.28
CA GLN A 29 -5.98 3.34 1.26
C GLN A 29 -6.37 4.07 -0.03
N GLY A 30 -7.65 4.17 -0.33
CA GLY A 30 -8.12 4.83 -1.55
C GLY A 30 -8.02 3.99 -2.81
N LYS A 31 -7.83 2.68 -2.68
CA LYS A 31 -7.72 1.78 -3.83
C LYS A 31 -9.06 1.14 -4.20
N HIS A 32 -9.74 0.54 -3.24
CA HIS A 32 -10.97 -0.21 -3.48
C HIS A 32 -12.21 0.56 -3.05
N ILE A 33 -12.07 1.45 -2.10
CA ILE A 33 -13.17 2.24 -1.54
C ILE A 33 -12.78 3.72 -1.65
N PRO A 34 -13.67 4.59 -2.13
CA PRO A 34 -13.37 6.02 -2.14
C PRO A 34 -13.10 6.54 -0.73
N VAL A 35 -12.12 7.41 -0.62
CA VAL A 35 -11.72 8.02 0.66
C VAL A 35 -11.35 9.48 0.42
N VAL A 36 -11.57 10.31 1.42
CA VAL A 36 -11.07 11.68 1.38
C VAL A 36 -9.54 11.64 1.35
N PRO A 37 -8.90 12.30 0.36
CA PRO A 37 -7.43 12.19 0.19
C PRO A 37 -6.63 12.52 1.45
N SER A 38 -7.06 13.49 2.25
CA SER A 38 -6.37 13.82 3.49
C SER A 38 -6.34 12.66 4.48
N LYS A 39 -7.40 11.86 4.52
CA LYS A 39 -7.44 10.66 5.38
C LYS A 39 -6.48 9.58 4.90
N ALA A 40 -6.37 9.41 3.59
CA ALA A 40 -5.41 8.48 3.01
C ALA A 40 -3.98 8.93 3.31
N LEU A 41 -3.70 10.22 3.16
CA LEU A 41 -2.38 10.77 3.47
C LEU A 41 -2.02 10.62 4.94
N ASP A 42 -2.97 10.76 5.85
CA ASP A 42 -2.74 10.53 7.28
C ASP A 42 -2.33 9.08 7.55
N LEU A 43 -2.99 8.12 6.90
CA LEU A 43 -2.61 6.71 7.01
C LEU A 43 -1.19 6.48 6.48
N PHE A 44 -0.87 7.04 5.32
CA PHE A 44 0.45 6.88 4.70
C PHE A 44 1.54 7.49 5.58
N ALA A 45 1.27 8.63 6.20
CA ALA A 45 2.19 9.26 7.15
C ALA A 45 2.42 8.39 8.39
N ALA A 46 1.37 7.77 8.92
CA ALA A 46 1.48 6.86 10.05
C ALA A 46 2.36 5.66 9.73
N LEU A 47 2.21 5.09 8.54
CA LEU A 47 3.07 4.01 8.06
C LEU A 47 4.52 4.46 7.93
N ALA A 48 4.74 5.64 7.33
CA ALA A 48 6.08 6.21 7.18
C ALA A 48 6.77 6.44 8.52
N ASP A 49 6.04 6.91 9.53
CA ASP A 49 6.56 7.11 10.87
C ASP A 49 7.06 5.80 11.49
N THR A 50 6.39 4.69 11.21
CA THR A 50 6.83 3.36 11.66
C THR A 50 8.22 3.01 11.11
N PHE A 51 8.46 3.27 9.82
CA PHE A 51 9.77 3.03 9.21
C PHE A 51 10.82 3.97 9.75
N ARG A 52 10.46 5.24 9.93
CA ARG A 52 11.36 6.27 10.43
C ARG A 52 11.87 5.94 11.83
N GLU A 53 11.00 5.44 12.67
CA GLU A 53 11.32 5.04 14.04
C GLU A 53 12.21 3.79 14.08
N LYS A 54 11.83 2.77 13.32
CA LYS A 54 12.49 1.46 13.35
C LYS A 54 13.83 1.45 12.65
N TYR A 55 13.99 2.23 11.57
CA TYR A 55 15.18 2.23 10.73
C TYR A 55 15.82 3.61 10.65
N LYS A 56 15.94 4.25 11.77
CA LYS A 56 16.26 5.65 11.95
C LYS A 56 17.49 6.15 11.18
N ASP A 57 18.60 5.43 11.20
CA ASP A 57 19.85 5.85 10.59
C ASP A 57 20.25 5.00 9.38
N GLU A 58 19.29 4.31 8.79
CA GLU A 58 19.55 3.43 7.66
C GLU A 58 19.06 4.02 6.35
N LYS A 59 19.80 3.74 5.28
CA LYS A 59 19.35 4.04 3.93
C LYS A 59 18.34 2.98 3.51
N LEU A 60 17.13 3.41 3.11
CA LEU A 60 16.03 2.49 2.80
C LEU A 60 15.73 2.47 1.30
N LEU A 61 15.33 1.30 0.84
CA LEU A 61 14.66 1.11 -0.43
C LEU A 61 13.26 0.54 -0.12
N LEU A 62 12.23 1.21 -0.59
CA LEU A 62 10.86 0.72 -0.44
C LEU A 62 10.40 0.05 -1.72
N VAL A 63 9.72 -1.08 -1.58
CA VAL A 63 9.18 -1.84 -2.71
C VAL A 63 7.67 -1.92 -2.56
N GLY A 64 6.94 -1.39 -3.53
CA GLY A 64 5.48 -1.50 -3.57
C GLY A 64 5.05 -2.64 -4.48
N PHE A 65 4.25 -3.55 -3.97
CA PHE A 65 3.74 -4.64 -4.79
C PHE A 65 2.51 -4.21 -5.57
N ALA A 66 2.52 -4.57 -6.84
CA ALA A 66 1.46 -4.23 -7.77
C ALA A 66 0.11 -4.81 -7.34
N GLU A 67 -0.90 -4.04 -7.52
CA GLU A 67 -0.84 -2.61 -7.86
C GLU A 67 -1.40 -1.79 -6.73
N THR A 68 -1.95 -2.49 -5.74
CA THR A 68 -2.64 -1.89 -4.61
C THR A 68 -1.74 -0.99 -3.77
N ALA A 69 -0.46 -1.34 -3.67
CA ALA A 69 0.47 -0.61 -2.83
C ALA A 69 1.07 0.64 -3.50
N THR A 70 0.69 0.99 -4.73
CA THR A 70 1.35 2.06 -5.48
C THR A 70 1.30 3.41 -4.75
N ALA A 71 0.13 3.88 -4.39
CA ALA A 71 0.00 5.20 -3.76
C ALA A 71 0.62 5.23 -2.37
N ILE A 72 0.30 4.26 -1.53
CA ILE A 72 0.79 4.22 -0.16
C ILE A 72 2.31 4.00 -0.11
N GLY A 73 2.84 3.13 -0.96
CA GLY A 73 4.27 2.85 -1.02
C GLY A 73 5.08 4.05 -1.49
N ALA A 74 4.66 4.68 -2.58
CA ALA A 74 5.33 5.86 -3.12
C ALA A 74 5.30 7.03 -2.12
N GLN A 75 4.17 7.30 -1.51
CA GLN A 75 4.05 8.39 -0.54
C GLN A 75 4.87 8.12 0.71
N ALA A 76 4.90 6.88 1.19
CA ALA A 76 5.75 6.52 2.33
C ALA A 76 7.22 6.75 2.01
N ALA A 77 7.66 6.36 0.81
CA ALA A 77 9.04 6.59 0.36
C ALA A 77 9.39 8.07 0.31
N ILE A 78 8.51 8.91 -0.23
CA ILE A 78 8.70 10.36 -0.26
C ILE A 78 8.86 10.90 1.16
N THR A 79 7.99 10.47 2.07
CA THR A 79 7.97 10.98 3.44
C THR A 79 9.25 10.62 4.22
N VAL A 80 9.79 9.42 4.03
CA VAL A 80 11.03 9.01 4.72
C VAL A 80 12.30 9.33 3.94
N GLY A 81 12.17 9.84 2.72
CA GLY A 81 13.32 10.16 1.88
C GLY A 81 14.01 8.92 1.31
N ALA A 82 13.27 7.87 1.05
CA ALA A 82 13.80 6.61 0.51
C ALA A 82 13.65 6.52 -1.00
N ASP A 83 14.47 5.69 -1.62
CA ASP A 83 14.24 5.27 -2.99
C ASP A 83 13.04 4.33 -3.05
N TYR A 84 12.40 4.26 -4.21
CA TYR A 84 11.19 3.47 -4.38
C TYR A 84 11.21 2.72 -5.70
N ILE A 85 10.80 1.45 -5.66
CA ILE A 85 10.51 0.67 -6.85
C ILE A 85 9.13 0.03 -6.74
N GLN A 86 8.53 -0.21 -7.89
CA GLN A 86 7.19 -0.78 -7.99
C GLN A 86 7.24 -2.08 -8.78
N THR A 87 6.60 -3.13 -8.28
CA THR A 87 6.41 -4.33 -9.08
C THR A 87 5.27 -4.11 -10.09
N THR A 88 5.18 -4.96 -11.08
CA THR A 88 4.11 -4.92 -12.07
C THR A 88 3.59 -6.34 -12.34
N ARG A 89 2.33 -6.42 -12.73
CA ARG A 89 1.74 -7.67 -13.23
C ARG A 89 1.85 -7.79 -14.73
N GLU A 90 2.43 -6.78 -15.36
CA GLU A 90 2.64 -6.77 -16.81
C GLU A 90 3.61 -7.88 -17.21
N VAL A 91 3.27 -8.60 -18.28
CA VAL A 91 4.13 -9.62 -18.86
C VAL A 91 4.95 -8.98 -19.97
N ILE A 92 6.27 -8.94 -19.79
CA ILE A 92 7.19 -8.33 -20.75
C ILE A 92 7.99 -9.46 -21.39
N PRO A 93 7.91 -9.64 -22.75
CA PRO A 93 8.66 -10.69 -23.42
C PRO A 93 10.17 -10.55 -23.21
N GLY A 94 10.85 -11.67 -22.96
CA GLY A 94 12.29 -11.71 -22.79
C GLY A 94 12.80 -11.34 -21.39
N VAL A 95 11.90 -11.08 -20.45
CA VAL A 95 12.26 -10.75 -19.06
C VAL A 95 12.05 -11.96 -18.17
N ASN A 96 13.02 -12.22 -17.29
CA ASN A 96 12.89 -13.25 -16.28
C ASN A 96 12.13 -12.68 -15.06
N TYR A 97 11.14 -13.42 -14.60
CA TYR A 97 10.33 -13.02 -13.45
C TYR A 97 10.77 -13.76 -12.19
N LEU A 98 10.64 -13.07 -11.10
CA LEU A 98 10.90 -13.64 -9.77
C LEU A 98 9.75 -14.54 -9.32
#